data_ffc76f02f980144d49b7ff70f2f52a59
#
_entry.id   ffc76f02f980144d49b7ff70f2f52a59
#
_cell.length_a   1.000
_cell.length_b   1.000
_cell.length_c   1.000
_cell.angle_alpha   90.00
_cell.angle_beta   90.00
_cell.angle_gamma   90.00
#
_symmetry.space_group_name_H-M   'P 1'
#
loop_
_entity.id
_entity.type
_entity.pdbx_description
1 polymer ?
#
loop_
_entity_poly.entity_id
_entity_poly.type
_entity_poly.pdbx_seq_one_letter_code
_entity_poly.pdbx_strand_id
1 'polypeptide(L)'
;RICPIATPEGPNIGLVGHLAAYAKVNDFGFIETPFKKVLHDVENEVKITTDKIAREDIKDASGKIIVVAGDTITATLAKEIAKNKKIETVPIKPVVTNEIVYMDAFEEERYNTSPATTKIDENGHFINWSEFKYDLPDLDLDLIFVVRERSLARTDGCWDGWCEVDNLRKKYPNAKI
;
A
#
# COMPACT_ATOMS: atom_id res chain seq x y z
N ARG A 1 11.27 -10.30 5.34
CA ARG A 1 11.74 -11.56 4.72
C ARG A 1 12.26 -12.55 5.75
N ILE A 2 12.99 -12.07 6.74
CA ILE A 2 13.50 -12.87 7.85
C ILE A 2 12.67 -12.56 9.09
N CYS A 3 12.27 -13.58 9.87
CA CYS A 3 11.50 -13.40 11.09
C CYS A 3 12.37 -12.69 12.14
N PRO A 4 11.95 -11.56 12.71
CA PRO A 4 12.74 -10.83 13.70
C PRO A 4 12.75 -11.49 15.08
N ILE A 5 11.93 -12.51 15.30
CA ILE A 5 11.69 -13.11 16.62
C ILE A 5 12.23 -14.54 16.69
N ALA A 6 11.98 -15.35 15.65
CA ALA A 6 12.31 -16.76 15.67
C ALA A 6 13.84 -16.96 15.57
N THR A 7 14.44 -17.30 16.69
CA THR A 7 15.86 -17.65 16.82
C THR A 7 16.01 -18.75 17.88
N PRO A 8 16.99 -19.66 17.79
CA PRO A 8 17.24 -20.67 18.81
C PRO A 8 17.64 -20.03 20.15
N GLU A 9 17.36 -20.74 21.24
CA GLU A 9 17.93 -20.43 22.55
C GLU A 9 19.34 -21.01 22.65
N GLY A 10 20.22 -20.35 23.45
CA GLY A 10 21.57 -20.80 23.72
C GLY A 10 22.63 -20.11 22.86
N PRO A 11 23.78 -20.81 22.59
CA PRO A 11 24.95 -20.21 21.93
C PRO A 11 24.67 -19.63 20.54
N ASN A 12 23.66 -20.14 19.86
CA ASN A 12 23.26 -19.71 18.51
C ASN A 12 22.19 -18.62 18.49
N ILE A 13 21.87 -18.01 19.63
CA ILE A 13 20.88 -16.95 19.71
C ILE A 13 21.28 -15.76 18.82
N GLY A 14 20.40 -15.34 17.94
CA GLY A 14 20.64 -14.26 16.98
C GLY A 14 21.56 -14.61 15.81
N LEU A 15 22.21 -15.77 15.82
CA LEU A 15 23.08 -16.23 14.72
C LEU A 15 22.36 -17.11 13.71
N VAL A 16 21.30 -17.80 14.14
CA VAL A 16 20.43 -18.60 13.29
C VAL A 16 19.06 -17.92 13.23
N GLY A 17 18.60 -17.65 12.02
CA GLY A 17 17.30 -17.04 11.77
C GLY A 17 16.36 -17.97 11.01
N HIS A 18 15.11 -17.55 10.89
CA HIS A 18 14.07 -18.24 10.14
C HIS A 18 13.44 -17.30 9.13
N LEU A 19 12.87 -17.83 8.06
CA LEU A 19 12.08 -17.04 7.12
C LEU A 19 10.83 -16.48 7.80
N ALA A 20 10.40 -15.30 7.39
CA ALA A 20 9.12 -14.74 7.78
C ALA A 20 7.96 -15.66 7.33
N ALA A 21 6.80 -15.57 7.99
CA ALA A 21 5.70 -16.54 7.84
C ALA A 21 5.19 -16.70 6.39
N TYR A 22 5.24 -15.65 5.58
CA TYR A 22 4.81 -15.67 4.18
C TYR A 22 5.97 -15.57 3.19
N ALA A 23 7.20 -15.49 3.67
CA ALA A 23 8.35 -15.47 2.79
C ALA A 23 8.56 -16.84 2.15
N LYS A 24 8.97 -16.84 0.92
CA LYS A 24 9.36 -18.04 0.16
C LYS A 24 10.66 -17.78 -0.58
N VAL A 25 11.32 -18.83 -1.01
CA VAL A 25 12.51 -18.75 -1.86
C VAL A 25 12.06 -19.00 -3.30
N ASN A 26 12.49 -18.13 -4.22
CA ASN A 26 12.23 -18.30 -5.63
C ASN A 26 13.22 -19.30 -6.27
N ASP A 27 13.02 -19.59 -7.57
CA ASP A 27 13.86 -20.54 -8.31
C ASP A 27 15.32 -20.11 -8.43
N PHE A 28 15.62 -18.82 -8.24
CA PHE A 28 16.97 -18.27 -8.26
C PHE A 28 17.64 -18.23 -6.88
N GLY A 29 16.93 -18.63 -5.82
CA GLY A 29 17.42 -18.63 -4.45
C GLY A 29 17.20 -17.32 -3.68
N PHE A 30 16.47 -16.34 -4.23
CA PHE A 30 16.14 -15.10 -3.54
C PHE A 30 14.89 -15.26 -2.68
N ILE A 31 14.86 -14.55 -1.54
CA ILE A 31 13.71 -14.53 -0.64
C ILE A 31 12.69 -13.51 -1.12
N GLU A 32 11.51 -13.97 -1.45
CA GLU A 32 10.36 -13.17 -1.84
C GLU A 32 9.35 -13.04 -0.70
N THR A 33 8.66 -11.93 -0.67
CA THR A 33 7.56 -11.65 0.26
C THR A 33 6.34 -11.14 -0.50
N PRO A 34 5.12 -11.37 0.04
CA PRO A 34 3.89 -10.94 -0.61
C PRO A 34 3.59 -9.48 -0.35
N PHE A 35 3.12 -8.79 -1.38
CA PHE A 35 2.61 -7.43 -1.35
C PHE A 35 1.22 -7.36 -1.96
N LYS A 36 0.35 -6.50 -1.44
CA LYS A 36 -0.89 -6.12 -2.11
C LYS A 36 -0.59 -4.95 -3.05
N LYS A 37 -1.05 -5.07 -4.28
CA LYS A 37 -0.88 -4.03 -5.30
C LYS A 37 -1.81 -2.85 -5.02
N VAL A 38 -1.29 -1.64 -5.17
CA VAL A 38 -2.06 -0.41 -5.14
C VAL A 38 -2.22 0.08 -6.58
N LEU A 39 -3.45 0.39 -6.96
CA LEU A 39 -3.75 0.94 -8.28
C LEU A 39 -3.88 2.45 -8.19
N HIS A 40 -3.14 3.15 -9.04
CA HIS A 40 -3.20 4.60 -9.23
C HIS A 40 -3.99 4.97 -10.47
N ASP A 41 -3.96 4.09 -11.46
CA ASP A 41 -4.60 4.24 -12.74
C ASP A 41 -5.39 2.98 -13.07
N VAL A 42 -6.50 3.14 -13.76
CA VAL A 42 -7.31 2.04 -14.25
C VAL A 42 -7.54 2.19 -15.75
N GLU A 43 -7.74 1.08 -16.43
CA GLU A 43 -8.09 1.10 -17.84
C GLU A 43 -9.42 1.83 -18.07
N ASN A 44 -9.51 2.53 -19.21
CA ASN A 44 -10.70 3.29 -19.58
C ASN A 44 -11.86 2.37 -19.98
N GLU A 45 -12.31 1.56 -19.05
CA GLU A 45 -13.50 0.72 -19.17
C GLU A 45 -14.59 1.18 -18.21
N VAL A 46 -15.83 1.30 -18.70
CA VAL A 46 -16.97 1.78 -17.90
C VAL A 46 -17.16 1.00 -16.60
N LYS A 47 -16.96 -0.33 -16.65
CA LYS A 47 -17.14 -1.19 -15.47
C LYS A 47 -16.08 -0.99 -14.40
N ILE A 48 -14.85 -0.65 -14.80
CA ILE A 48 -13.69 -0.52 -13.92
C ILE A 48 -13.63 0.89 -13.33
N THR A 49 -13.99 1.91 -14.12
CA THR A 49 -13.95 3.32 -13.74
C THR A 49 -15.15 3.78 -12.92
N THR A 50 -16.29 3.09 -13.01
CA THR A 50 -17.49 3.45 -12.23
C THR A 50 -17.22 3.30 -10.73
N ASP A 51 -17.75 4.26 -9.94
CA ASP A 51 -17.62 4.35 -8.48
C ASP A 51 -16.19 4.59 -7.97
N LYS A 52 -15.25 4.90 -8.88
CA LYS A 52 -13.91 5.34 -8.49
C LYS A 52 -13.87 6.86 -8.28
N ILE A 53 -12.94 7.31 -7.45
CA ILE A 53 -12.73 8.74 -7.20
C ILE A 53 -11.61 9.19 -8.13
N ALA A 54 -11.83 10.25 -8.91
CA ALA A 54 -10.82 10.82 -9.79
C ALA A 54 -9.69 11.46 -8.94
N ARG A 55 -8.44 11.15 -9.27
CA ARG A 55 -7.26 11.75 -8.62
C ARG A 55 -6.97 13.14 -9.19
N GLU A 56 -7.19 13.32 -10.46
CA GLU A 56 -6.92 14.53 -11.21
C GLU A 56 -8.11 14.92 -12.09
N ASP A 57 -8.10 16.16 -12.60
CA ASP A 57 -9.12 16.61 -13.54
C ASP A 57 -9.05 15.82 -14.86
N ILE A 58 -10.07 15.06 -15.16
CA ILE A 58 -10.17 14.31 -16.41
C ILE A 58 -10.74 15.23 -17.47
N LYS A 59 -9.99 15.49 -18.54
CA LYS A 59 -10.33 16.40 -19.62
C LYS A 59 -10.66 15.65 -20.91
N ASP A 60 -11.61 16.15 -21.66
CA ASP A 60 -11.91 15.69 -23.01
C ASP A 60 -10.82 16.14 -24.02
N ALA A 61 -10.85 15.61 -25.22
CA ALA A 61 -9.96 15.98 -26.32
C ALA A 61 -10.01 17.48 -26.69
N SER A 62 -11.10 18.17 -26.32
CA SER A 62 -11.27 19.61 -26.47
C SER A 62 -10.72 20.45 -25.30
N GLY A 63 -10.21 19.81 -24.24
CA GLY A 63 -9.74 20.48 -23.02
C GLY A 63 -10.85 20.79 -22.01
N LYS A 64 -12.09 20.39 -22.28
CA LYS A 64 -13.20 20.54 -21.33
C LYS A 64 -13.08 19.49 -20.23
N ILE A 65 -13.24 19.93 -18.97
CA ILE A 65 -13.22 19.02 -17.80
C ILE A 65 -14.52 18.19 -17.82
N ILE A 66 -14.36 16.87 -17.79
CA ILE A 66 -15.46 15.90 -17.67
C ILE A 66 -15.69 15.57 -16.19
N VAL A 67 -14.60 15.37 -15.43
CA VAL A 67 -14.63 15.07 -13.99
C VAL A 67 -13.58 15.92 -13.30
N VAL A 68 -13.94 16.50 -12.16
CA VAL A 68 -13.02 17.26 -11.33
C VAL A 68 -12.29 16.31 -10.37
N ALA A 69 -11.04 16.65 -10.02
CA ALA A 69 -10.28 15.92 -9.02
C ALA A 69 -11.04 15.82 -7.68
N GLY A 70 -11.11 14.63 -7.13
CA GLY A 70 -11.83 14.34 -5.87
C GLY A 70 -13.29 13.91 -6.06
N ASP A 71 -13.87 14.06 -7.25
CA ASP A 71 -15.23 13.65 -7.52
C ASP A 71 -15.33 12.15 -7.86
N THR A 72 -16.47 11.56 -7.48
CA THR A 72 -16.77 10.16 -7.81
C THR A 72 -17.23 10.04 -9.27
N ILE A 73 -16.63 9.13 -10.01
CA ILE A 73 -16.94 8.86 -11.41
C ILE A 73 -18.26 8.05 -11.46
N THR A 74 -19.35 8.71 -11.81
CA THR A 74 -20.65 8.04 -12.00
C THR A 74 -20.66 7.23 -13.29
N ALA A 75 -21.62 6.29 -13.42
CA ALA A 75 -21.76 5.47 -14.62
C ALA A 75 -21.98 6.29 -15.91
N THR A 76 -22.57 7.49 -15.80
CA THR A 76 -22.75 8.43 -16.92
C THR A 76 -21.44 9.05 -17.35
N LEU A 77 -20.64 9.54 -16.38
CA LEU A 77 -19.32 10.12 -16.61
C LEU A 77 -18.33 9.05 -17.13
N ALA A 78 -18.38 7.84 -16.59
CA ALA A 78 -17.57 6.71 -17.08
C ALA A 78 -17.84 6.43 -18.57
N LYS A 79 -19.10 6.50 -19.02
CA LYS A 79 -19.45 6.35 -20.44
C LYS A 79 -18.95 7.52 -21.31
N GLU A 80 -18.90 8.73 -20.77
CA GLU A 80 -18.33 9.88 -21.50
C GLU A 80 -16.81 9.74 -21.63
N ILE A 81 -16.13 9.33 -20.56
CA ILE A 81 -14.68 9.08 -20.58
C ILE A 81 -14.35 7.96 -21.57
N ALA A 82 -15.13 6.86 -21.56
CA ALA A 82 -14.92 5.70 -22.44
C ALA A 82 -15.10 6.02 -23.94
N LYS A 83 -15.90 7.04 -24.28
CA LYS A 83 -16.03 7.52 -25.68
C LYS A 83 -14.75 8.16 -26.18
N ASN A 84 -13.92 8.68 -25.28
CA ASN A 84 -12.68 9.35 -25.64
C ASN A 84 -11.52 8.33 -25.74
N LYS A 85 -11.34 7.77 -26.95
CA LYS A 85 -10.28 6.78 -27.25
C LYS A 85 -8.85 7.29 -27.05
N LYS A 86 -8.64 8.59 -26.81
CA LYS A 86 -7.32 9.14 -26.51
C LYS A 86 -6.91 8.93 -25.05
N ILE A 87 -7.88 8.67 -24.19
CA ILE A 87 -7.65 8.36 -22.78
C ILE A 87 -7.55 6.84 -22.68
N GLU A 88 -6.33 6.32 -22.53
CA GLU A 88 -6.11 4.88 -22.35
C GLU A 88 -6.30 4.48 -20.87
N THR A 89 -5.82 5.32 -19.95
CA THR A 89 -5.90 5.11 -18.51
C THR A 89 -6.54 6.30 -17.82
N VAL A 90 -7.27 6.01 -16.75
CA VAL A 90 -7.97 7.01 -15.94
C VAL A 90 -7.29 7.09 -14.57
N PRO A 91 -6.74 8.26 -14.18
CA PRO A 91 -6.11 8.45 -12.88
C PRO A 91 -7.18 8.42 -11.77
N ILE A 92 -7.03 7.50 -10.84
CA ILE A 92 -7.93 7.33 -9.69
C ILE A 92 -7.21 7.57 -8.37
N LYS A 93 -7.97 7.91 -7.33
CA LYS A 93 -7.45 7.92 -5.97
C LYS A 93 -6.90 6.52 -5.64
N PRO A 94 -5.67 6.41 -5.11
CA PRO A 94 -5.03 5.13 -4.85
C PRO A 94 -5.93 4.15 -4.09
N VAL A 95 -6.06 2.94 -4.65
CA VAL A 95 -6.89 1.87 -4.11
C VAL A 95 -6.06 0.61 -3.94
N VAL A 96 -6.09 0.05 -2.73
CA VAL A 96 -5.45 -1.23 -2.42
C VAL A 96 -6.29 -2.37 -2.99
N THR A 97 -5.66 -3.23 -3.79
CA THR A 97 -6.31 -4.42 -4.34
C THR A 97 -6.08 -5.64 -3.48
N ASN A 98 -6.83 -6.70 -3.76
CA ASN A 98 -6.58 -8.03 -3.18
C ASN A 98 -5.58 -8.85 -4.00
N GLU A 99 -5.04 -8.29 -5.08
CA GLU A 99 -3.99 -8.92 -5.87
C GLU A 99 -2.70 -8.99 -5.05
N ILE A 100 -2.18 -10.21 -4.89
CA ILE A 100 -0.93 -10.45 -4.16
C ILE A 100 0.18 -10.71 -5.16
N VAL A 101 1.23 -9.90 -5.08
CA VAL A 101 2.44 -10.03 -5.87
C VAL A 101 3.60 -10.40 -4.94
N TYR A 102 4.39 -11.39 -5.33
CA TYR A 102 5.61 -11.75 -4.60
C TYR A 102 6.79 -11.03 -5.24
N MET A 103 7.60 -10.38 -4.41
CA MET A 103 8.77 -9.64 -4.86
C MET A 103 9.98 -9.95 -4.01
N ASP A 104 11.13 -9.99 -4.65
CA ASP A 104 12.43 -10.01 -4.00
C ASP A 104 12.88 -8.58 -3.61
N ALA A 105 14.08 -8.45 -3.00
CA ALA A 105 14.58 -7.16 -2.54
C ALA A 105 14.89 -6.19 -3.67
N PHE A 106 15.34 -6.69 -4.82
CA PHE A 106 15.72 -5.85 -5.96
C PHE A 106 14.49 -5.31 -6.70
N GLU A 107 13.44 -6.12 -6.77
CA GLU A 107 12.17 -5.69 -7.35
C GLU A 107 11.48 -4.66 -6.45
N GLU A 108 11.47 -4.91 -5.13
CA GLU A 108 10.88 -4.02 -4.14
C GLU A 108 11.47 -2.61 -4.16
N GLU A 109 12.78 -2.46 -4.37
CA GLU A 109 13.45 -1.16 -4.43
C GLU A 109 12.90 -0.22 -5.51
N ARG A 110 12.18 -0.75 -6.49
CA ARG A 110 11.57 0.05 -7.57
C ARG A 110 10.23 0.67 -7.19
N TYR A 111 9.68 0.29 -6.03
CA TYR A 111 8.34 0.67 -5.61
C TYR A 111 8.36 1.33 -4.24
N ASN A 112 7.43 2.24 -4.02
CA ASN A 112 7.18 2.79 -2.71
C ASN A 112 6.27 1.84 -1.94
N THR A 113 6.74 1.32 -0.83
CA THR A 113 6.04 0.31 -0.04
C THR A 113 5.54 0.87 1.29
N SER A 114 4.43 0.35 1.75
CA SER A 114 3.82 0.68 3.04
C SER A 114 3.67 -0.57 3.91
N PRO A 115 3.74 -0.45 5.24
CA PRO A 115 3.45 -1.56 6.15
C PRO A 115 2.00 -2.03 6.02
N ALA A 116 1.76 -3.32 6.29
CA ALA A 116 0.41 -3.90 6.30
C ALA A 116 -0.52 -3.31 7.37
N THR A 117 0.05 -2.64 8.37
CA THR A 117 -0.68 -1.92 9.43
C THR A 117 -1.28 -0.60 8.98
N THR A 118 -0.96 -0.15 7.76
CA THR A 118 -1.54 1.08 7.20
C THR A 118 -3.04 0.97 7.13
N LYS A 119 -3.73 1.96 7.70
CA LYS A 119 -5.19 1.97 7.75
C LYS A 119 -5.78 2.24 6.37
N ILE A 120 -6.70 1.39 5.96
CA ILE A 120 -7.47 1.53 4.72
C ILE A 120 -8.96 1.55 5.07
N ASP A 121 -9.77 2.26 4.29
CA ASP A 121 -11.22 2.28 4.41
C ASP A 121 -11.85 1.01 3.79
N GLU A 122 -13.18 0.89 3.91
CA GLU A 122 -13.92 -0.25 3.34
C GLU A 122 -13.82 -0.32 1.81
N ASN A 123 -13.50 0.80 1.15
CA ASN A 123 -13.33 0.89 -0.29
C ASN A 123 -11.88 0.64 -0.75
N GLY A 124 -10.96 0.40 0.21
CA GLY A 124 -9.55 0.16 -0.07
C GLY A 124 -8.70 1.42 -0.22
N HIS A 125 -9.23 2.61 0.10
CA HIS A 125 -8.46 3.85 0.09
C HIS A 125 -7.72 4.04 1.40
N PHE A 126 -6.56 4.70 1.33
CA PHE A 126 -5.79 5.06 2.52
C PHE A 126 -6.55 6.10 3.36
N ILE A 127 -6.65 5.84 4.67
CA ILE A 127 -7.23 6.76 5.66
C ILE A 127 -6.10 7.60 6.24
N ASN A 128 -6.24 8.94 6.12
CA ASN A 128 -5.42 9.95 6.79
C ASN A 128 -3.90 9.75 6.79
N TRP A 129 -3.27 9.93 5.64
CA TRP A 129 -1.83 10.21 5.57
C TRP A 129 -1.44 11.50 6.29
N SER A 130 -2.38 12.45 6.44
CA SER A 130 -2.18 13.70 7.15
C SER A 130 -1.98 13.55 8.67
N GLU A 131 -2.36 12.42 9.26
CA GLU A 131 -2.08 12.14 10.69
C GLU A 131 -0.65 11.66 10.94
N PHE A 132 0.01 11.11 9.94
CA PHE A 132 1.46 10.97 10.00
C PHE A 132 2.06 12.35 9.74
N LYS A 133 2.41 13.06 10.80
CA LYS A 133 3.09 14.37 10.81
C LYS A 133 4.51 14.34 10.22
N TYR A 134 4.72 13.57 9.20
CA TYR A 134 5.81 13.75 8.29
C TYR A 134 5.21 14.45 7.09
N ASP A 135 5.70 15.67 6.77
CA ASP A 135 5.56 16.29 5.46
C ASP A 135 6.25 15.36 4.42
N LEU A 136 5.78 14.13 4.32
CA LEU A 136 6.11 13.28 3.21
C LEU A 136 5.22 13.79 2.09
N PRO A 137 5.82 14.28 0.99
CA PRO A 137 5.05 14.59 -0.21
C PRO A 137 4.19 13.37 -0.56
N ASP A 138 3.05 13.59 -1.19
CA ASP A 138 2.14 12.54 -1.64
C ASP A 138 2.92 11.34 -2.14
N LEU A 139 3.20 10.40 -1.23
CA LEU A 139 3.92 9.19 -1.58
C LEU A 139 2.96 8.38 -2.43
N ASP A 140 3.24 8.32 -3.72
CA ASP A 140 2.63 7.37 -4.62
C ASP A 140 3.03 5.97 -4.14
N LEU A 141 2.19 5.38 -3.27
CA LEU A 141 2.41 4.03 -2.77
C LEU A 141 1.93 3.03 -3.79
N ASP A 142 2.83 2.24 -4.28
CA ASP A 142 2.55 1.20 -5.27
C ASP A 142 2.12 -0.12 -4.65
N LEU A 143 2.61 -0.38 -3.43
CA LEU A 143 2.48 -1.68 -2.78
C LEU A 143 2.28 -1.56 -1.27
N ILE A 144 1.55 -2.51 -0.71
CA ILE A 144 1.45 -2.71 0.75
C ILE A 144 2.05 -4.06 1.11
N PHE A 145 3.02 -4.03 2.02
CA PHE A 145 3.62 -5.24 2.57
C PHE A 145 2.60 -6.05 3.37
N VAL A 146 2.41 -7.33 3.03
CA VAL A 146 1.48 -8.21 3.73
C VAL A 146 2.22 -8.95 4.84
N VAL A 147 1.85 -8.65 6.08
CA VAL A 147 2.38 -9.35 7.26
C VAL A 147 1.27 -10.20 7.87
N ARG A 148 1.60 -11.41 8.29
CA ARG A 148 0.65 -12.28 8.98
C ARG A 148 0.48 -11.81 10.42
N GLU A 149 -0.76 -11.53 10.83
CA GLU A 149 -1.10 -11.09 12.20
C GLU A 149 -0.54 -12.00 13.30
N ARG A 150 -0.44 -13.31 13.05
CA ARG A 150 0.07 -14.28 14.02
C ARG A 150 1.56 -14.15 14.35
N SER A 151 2.36 -13.59 13.47
CA SER A 151 3.77 -13.32 13.79
C SER A 151 3.93 -12.11 14.70
N LEU A 152 2.94 -11.21 14.70
CA LEU A 152 2.86 -10.06 15.60
C LEU A 152 2.21 -10.43 16.94
N ALA A 153 1.24 -11.37 16.94
CA ALA A 153 0.50 -11.77 18.13
C ALA A 153 1.31 -12.60 19.15
N ARG A 154 2.49 -13.05 18.81
CA ARG A 154 3.35 -13.84 19.72
C ARG A 154 4.19 -13.01 20.67
N THR A 155 4.18 -11.73 20.55
CA THR A 155 5.01 -10.81 21.31
C THR A 155 4.17 -9.81 22.09
N ASP A 156 3.18 -10.27 22.84
CA ASP A 156 2.44 -9.41 23.79
C ASP A 156 2.18 -7.97 23.27
N GLY A 157 2.01 -7.84 21.99
CA GLY A 157 1.57 -6.64 21.32
C GLY A 157 2.63 -5.60 20.94
N CYS A 158 3.93 -5.91 20.94
CA CYS A 158 4.89 -4.81 20.76
C CYS A 158 6.14 -5.09 19.94
N TRP A 159 6.01 -5.74 18.79
CA TRP A 159 7.16 -5.89 17.88
C TRP A 159 7.02 -5.29 16.49
N ASP A 160 5.94 -4.63 16.21
CA ASP A 160 5.99 -3.55 15.26
C ASP A 160 6.58 -2.35 16.02
N GLY A 161 7.74 -1.90 15.68
CA GLY A 161 8.38 -0.72 16.32
C GLY A 161 7.46 0.51 16.42
N TRP A 162 6.28 0.43 15.85
CA TRP A 162 5.20 1.40 15.86
C TRP A 162 4.40 1.40 17.18
N CYS A 163 4.17 0.25 17.83
CA CYS A 163 3.55 0.24 19.16
C CYS A 163 4.44 0.96 20.16
N GLU A 164 5.75 0.82 20.05
CA GLU A 164 6.70 1.51 20.91
C GLU A 164 6.75 3.00 20.59
N VAL A 165 6.71 3.37 19.31
CA VAL A 165 6.62 4.77 18.86
C VAL A 165 5.30 5.39 19.31
N ASP A 166 4.16 4.71 19.19
CA ASP A 166 2.87 5.22 19.65
C ASP A 166 2.81 5.33 21.19
N ASN A 167 3.39 4.39 21.92
CA ASN A 167 3.51 4.48 23.36
C ASN A 167 4.45 5.59 23.78
N LEU A 168 5.57 5.79 23.09
CA LEU A 168 6.49 6.90 23.31
C LEU A 168 5.83 8.24 22.98
N ARG A 169 5.05 8.33 21.90
CA ARG A 169 4.28 9.55 21.56
C ARG A 169 3.23 9.88 22.60
N LYS A 170 2.50 8.87 23.12
CA LYS A 170 1.54 9.08 24.22
C LYS A 170 2.23 9.54 25.49
N LYS A 171 3.40 9.00 25.78
CA LYS A 171 4.19 9.32 26.98
C LYS A 171 4.93 10.66 26.86
N TYR A 172 5.35 11.02 25.65
CA TYR A 172 6.12 12.23 25.35
C TYR A 172 5.52 12.99 24.15
N PRO A 173 4.35 13.64 24.31
CA PRO A 173 3.61 14.22 23.20
C PRO A 173 4.36 15.38 22.47
N ASN A 174 5.37 15.97 23.13
CA ASN A 174 6.16 17.06 22.58
C ASN A 174 7.53 16.63 22.05
N ALA A 175 7.88 15.36 22.12
CA ALA A 175 9.12 14.85 21.58
C ALA A 175 9.04 14.73 20.05
N LYS A 176 10.03 15.26 19.35
CA LYS A 176 10.25 14.96 17.93
C LYS A 176 10.86 13.57 17.85
N ILE A 177 10.02 12.57 17.61
CA ILE A 177 10.43 11.20 17.36
C ILE A 177 10.30 10.95 15.87
#